data_0f267eb2b8889fd278f926354749cd75
#
_entry.id   0f267eb2b8889fd278f926354749cd75
#
_cell.length_a   1.000
_cell.length_b   1.000
_cell.length_c   1.000
_cell.angle_alpha   90.00
_cell.angle_beta   90.00
_cell.angle_gamma   90.00
#
_symmetry.space_group_name_H-M   'P 1'
#
loop_
_entity.id
_entity.type
_entity.pdbx_description
1 polymer ?
#
loop_
_entity_poly.entity_id
_entity_poly.type
_entity_poly.pdbx_seq_one_letter_code
_entity_poly.pdbx_strand_id
1 'polypeptide(L)'
;MTARRLLLAGLAMLGLTAAAPAQAQEVNLYSSRHYDSDRALYDRFTRETGIRVRLIEGDADQLIERIRSEGANSPADVFITVDAARLARAANAGILAAVRSQVIESRIPAQLRDEAGTWFAISQRARVLMYDKEKGAPQGLARYEDLADPRFKGMVCVRSSNHPYNISLAASVLAADGAAKTEDWAKGLAANLARPPQGGDRDQFRAIPSGQCQIAIANTYYLAAIGASTKEDDQALFRRIGVIFPNQAPGDRGTHVNISGAGLVKTAKNQDNAMRFLEYLVSDAAQEQLALGNMEYPAVPSAPLHPALASMGRFRAEQVDAARTNAHAAEALQIMQRSGWR
;
A
#
# COMPACT_ATOMS: atom_id res chain seq x y z
N MET A 1 50.12 81.61 -18.49
CA MET A 1 49.86 80.39 -19.23
C MET A 1 49.55 79.28 -18.19
N THR A 2 48.31 79.07 -17.86
CA THR A 2 47.83 78.16 -16.76
C THR A 2 47.05 77.04 -17.39
N ALA A 3 47.59 75.82 -17.29
CA ALA A 3 46.97 74.60 -17.72
C ALA A 3 46.00 74.08 -16.63
N ARG A 4 44.70 73.94 -16.92
CA ARG A 4 43.63 73.33 -16.12
C ARG A 4 43.67 71.81 -16.35
N ARG A 5 43.91 71.03 -15.29
CA ARG A 5 43.70 69.55 -15.25
C ARG A 5 42.26 69.24 -14.86
N LEU A 6 41.52 68.60 -15.77
CA LEU A 6 40.22 68.00 -15.49
C LEU A 6 40.41 66.59 -14.90
N LEU A 7 39.93 66.40 -13.68
CA LEU A 7 39.78 65.05 -13.04
C LEU A 7 38.40 64.50 -13.43
N LEU A 8 38.38 63.43 -14.18
CA LEU A 8 37.19 62.60 -14.39
C LEU A 8 37.08 61.59 -13.22
N ALA A 9 36.07 61.77 -12.37
CA ALA A 9 35.70 60.80 -11.36
C ALA A 9 34.75 59.77 -11.98
N GLY A 10 35.25 58.54 -12.22
CA GLY A 10 34.44 57.40 -12.64
C GLY A 10 33.66 56.83 -11.45
N LEU A 11 32.34 56.93 -11.46
CA LEU A 11 31.44 56.31 -10.54
C LEU A 11 31.27 54.81 -10.93
N ALA A 12 31.92 53.91 -10.23
CA ALA A 12 31.68 52.47 -10.35
C ALA A 12 30.38 52.13 -9.62
N MET A 13 29.29 51.90 -10.34
CA MET A 13 28.06 51.29 -9.81
C MET A 13 28.33 49.78 -9.54
N LEU A 14 28.56 49.45 -8.30
CA LEU A 14 28.42 48.05 -7.86
C LEU A 14 26.93 47.67 -7.89
N GLY A 15 26.54 46.85 -8.89
CA GLY A 15 25.24 46.21 -8.92
C GLY A 15 25.16 45.16 -7.83
N LEU A 16 24.49 45.46 -6.73
CA LEU A 16 24.04 44.42 -5.78
C LEU A 16 22.96 43.60 -6.53
N THR A 17 23.34 42.42 -7.05
CA THR A 17 22.38 41.41 -7.41
C THR A 17 21.84 40.82 -6.07
N ALA A 18 20.64 41.26 -5.66
CA ALA A 18 19.90 40.65 -4.60
C ALA A 18 19.66 39.15 -4.99
N ALA A 19 20.38 38.25 -4.40
CA ALA A 19 20.08 36.82 -4.51
C ALA A 19 18.66 36.64 -3.95
N ALA A 20 17.70 36.29 -4.81
CA ALA A 20 16.38 35.86 -4.36
C ALA A 20 16.57 34.75 -3.32
N PRO A 21 15.86 34.76 -2.20
CA PRO A 21 15.96 33.69 -1.21
C PRO A 21 15.70 32.36 -1.93
N ALA A 22 16.69 31.49 -1.93
CA ALA A 22 16.51 30.13 -2.43
C ALA A 22 15.32 29.52 -1.68
N GLN A 23 14.20 29.36 -2.36
CA GLN A 23 13.01 28.75 -1.81
C GLN A 23 13.43 27.37 -1.28
N ALA A 24 13.20 27.11 0.00
CA ALA A 24 13.63 25.86 0.61
C ALA A 24 13.09 24.70 -0.25
N GLN A 25 14.01 23.92 -0.82
CA GLN A 25 13.60 22.79 -1.63
C GLN A 25 13.06 21.71 -0.68
N GLU A 26 11.75 21.68 -0.53
CA GLU A 26 11.07 20.71 0.32
C GLU A 26 9.79 20.17 -0.32
N VAL A 27 9.35 19.00 0.15
CA VAL A 27 8.05 18.40 -0.15
C VAL A 27 7.41 17.95 1.15
N ASN A 28 6.17 18.36 1.40
CA ASN A 28 5.41 17.98 2.59
C ASN A 28 4.61 16.72 2.29
N LEU A 29 5.05 15.61 2.85
CA LEU A 29 4.47 14.29 2.68
C LEU A 29 3.54 13.95 3.84
N TYR A 30 2.26 13.76 3.55
CA TYR A 30 1.27 13.22 4.48
C TYR A 30 1.10 11.73 4.20
N SER A 31 1.47 10.88 5.16
CA SER A 31 1.54 9.43 4.95
C SER A 31 0.83 8.64 6.05
N SER A 32 0.00 7.70 5.66
CA SER A 32 -0.51 6.66 6.56
C SER A 32 0.31 5.36 6.49
N ARG A 33 1.43 5.37 5.77
CA ARG A 33 2.43 4.31 5.86
C ARG A 33 3.27 4.52 7.11
N HIS A 34 3.65 3.44 7.77
CA HIS A 34 4.35 3.46 9.05
C HIS A 34 5.51 2.46 9.08
N TYR A 35 6.15 2.26 7.92
CA TYR A 35 7.30 1.37 7.82
C TYR A 35 8.59 2.16 8.07
N ASP A 36 9.41 1.71 9.01
CA ASP A 36 10.72 2.34 9.29
C ASP A 36 11.63 2.36 8.04
N SER A 37 11.49 1.37 7.16
CA SER A 37 12.20 1.27 5.88
C SER A 37 11.86 2.40 4.89
N ASP A 38 10.68 3.02 4.99
CA ASP A 38 10.29 4.14 4.14
C ASP A 38 11.15 5.39 4.41
N ARG A 39 11.68 5.56 5.62
CA ARG A 39 12.59 6.67 5.95
C ARG A 39 13.86 6.65 5.09
N ALA A 40 14.44 5.47 4.89
CA ALA A 40 15.60 5.31 4.02
C ALA A 40 15.31 5.71 2.56
N LEU A 41 14.08 5.45 2.08
CA LEU A 41 13.60 5.89 0.77
C LEU A 41 13.54 7.42 0.68
N TYR A 42 12.99 8.09 1.67
CA TYR A 42 12.86 9.55 1.71
C TYR A 42 14.22 10.24 1.87
N ASP A 43 15.09 9.68 2.69
CA ASP A 43 16.46 10.17 2.86
C ASP A 43 17.28 10.03 1.57
N ARG A 44 17.09 8.94 0.82
CA ARG A 44 17.73 8.74 -0.48
C ARG A 44 17.28 9.79 -1.48
N PHE A 45 15.97 10.04 -1.60
CA PHE A 45 15.44 11.12 -2.43
C PHE A 45 16.06 12.47 -2.08
N THR A 46 16.14 12.79 -0.78
CA THR A 46 16.74 14.05 -0.31
C THR A 46 18.22 14.14 -0.70
N ARG A 47 19.00 13.06 -0.56
CA ARG A 47 20.42 13.05 -0.96
C ARG A 47 20.61 13.23 -2.47
N GLU A 48 19.74 12.58 -3.28
CA GLU A 48 19.87 12.62 -4.74
C GLU A 48 19.41 13.92 -5.37
N THR A 49 18.43 14.61 -4.74
CA THR A 49 17.77 15.78 -5.33
C THR A 49 18.01 17.09 -4.61
N GLY A 50 18.47 17.05 -3.35
CA GLY A 50 18.52 18.22 -2.47
C GLY A 50 17.16 18.62 -1.90
N ILE A 51 16.06 17.96 -2.30
CA ILE A 51 14.70 18.25 -1.84
C ILE A 51 14.44 17.51 -0.53
N ARG A 52 14.15 18.25 0.54
CA ARG A 52 13.87 17.68 1.86
C ARG A 52 12.44 17.15 1.93
N VAL A 53 12.26 15.89 2.36
CA VAL A 53 10.95 15.34 2.67
C VAL A 53 10.55 15.70 4.10
N ARG A 54 9.46 16.43 4.24
CA ARG A 54 8.80 16.77 5.51
C ARG A 54 7.66 15.79 5.75
N LEU A 55 7.91 14.76 6.54
CA LEU A 55 6.96 13.68 6.80
C LEU A 55 6.01 14.03 7.95
N ILE A 56 4.71 13.87 7.70
CA ILE A 56 3.65 13.85 8.71
C ILE A 56 2.94 12.49 8.59
N GLU A 57 3.06 11.70 9.65
CA GLU A 57 2.43 10.38 9.73
C GLU A 57 1.12 10.46 10.54
N GLY A 58 0.13 9.68 10.12
CA GLY A 58 -1.16 9.62 10.80
C GLY A 58 -2.11 8.60 10.20
N ASP A 59 -3.28 8.45 10.83
CA ASP A 59 -4.36 7.65 10.23
C ASP A 59 -4.84 8.29 8.92
N ALA A 60 -5.09 7.45 7.91
CA ALA A 60 -5.42 7.93 6.57
C ALA A 60 -6.69 8.79 6.55
N ASP A 61 -7.73 8.39 7.30
CA ASP A 61 -9.00 9.12 7.29
C ASP A 61 -8.85 10.46 8.01
N GLN A 62 -8.03 10.52 9.08
CA GLN A 62 -7.70 11.76 9.77
C GLN A 62 -6.87 12.70 8.88
N LEU A 63 -5.91 12.17 8.12
CA LEU A 63 -5.11 12.96 7.18
C LEU A 63 -5.95 13.51 6.03
N ILE A 64 -6.87 12.72 5.47
CA ILE A 64 -7.82 13.17 4.44
C ILE A 64 -8.68 14.33 4.97
N GLU A 65 -9.27 14.18 6.15
CA GLU A 65 -10.09 15.22 6.78
C GLU A 65 -9.27 16.47 7.11
N ARG A 66 -8.04 16.30 7.55
CA ARG A 66 -7.13 17.41 7.82
C ARG A 66 -6.84 18.21 6.55
N ILE A 67 -6.42 17.56 5.47
CA ILE A 67 -6.15 18.23 4.18
C ILE A 67 -7.42 18.95 3.69
N ARG A 68 -8.58 18.29 3.79
CA ARG A 68 -9.86 18.85 3.39
C ARG A 68 -10.24 20.09 4.18
N SER A 69 -10.10 20.05 5.52
CA SER A 69 -10.45 21.15 6.41
C SER A 69 -9.48 22.34 6.33
N GLU A 70 -8.19 22.08 6.12
CA GLU A 70 -7.18 23.11 5.90
C GLU A 70 -7.36 23.80 4.51
N GLY A 71 -7.95 23.09 3.55
CA GLY A 71 -8.26 23.61 2.21
C GLY A 71 -7.06 24.26 1.55
N ALA A 72 -7.18 25.50 1.08
CA ALA A 72 -6.11 26.25 0.43
C ALA A 72 -4.91 26.54 1.36
N ASN A 73 -5.07 26.41 2.66
CA ASN A 73 -4.00 26.62 3.65
C ASN A 73 -3.24 25.35 4.00
N SER A 74 -3.67 24.18 3.47
CA SER A 74 -2.96 22.93 3.73
C SER A 74 -1.52 23.01 3.25
N PRO A 75 -0.54 22.63 4.10
CA PRO A 75 0.84 22.53 3.68
C PRO A 75 1.14 21.25 2.92
N ALA A 76 0.22 20.26 2.88
CA ALA A 76 0.43 18.97 2.25
C ALA A 76 0.68 19.11 0.75
N ASP A 77 1.74 18.48 0.24
CA ASP A 77 2.06 18.41 -1.18
C ASP A 77 1.76 17.04 -1.77
N VAL A 78 2.08 15.97 -1.03
CA VAL A 78 1.85 14.58 -1.44
C VAL A 78 1.09 13.84 -0.35
N PHE A 79 0.12 13.02 -0.76
CA PHE A 79 -0.59 12.09 0.11
C PHE A 79 -0.26 10.66 -0.27
N ILE A 80 0.13 9.83 0.73
CA ILE A 80 0.38 8.40 0.57
C ILE A 80 -0.47 7.60 1.55
N THR A 81 -1.12 6.54 1.07
CA THR A 81 -1.87 5.63 1.93
C THR A 81 -1.71 4.16 1.52
N VAL A 82 -2.10 3.25 2.41
CA VAL A 82 -1.88 1.80 2.30
C VAL A 82 -3.11 1.01 1.84
N ASP A 83 -4.12 1.66 1.28
CA ASP A 83 -5.38 1.00 0.91
C ASP A 83 -6.02 1.68 -0.30
N ALA A 84 -6.42 0.86 -1.30
CA ALA A 84 -7.05 1.35 -2.53
C ALA A 84 -8.36 2.12 -2.26
N ALA A 85 -9.18 1.65 -1.30
CA ALA A 85 -10.43 2.33 -0.95
C ALA A 85 -10.18 3.72 -0.35
N ARG A 86 -9.08 3.88 0.41
CA ARG A 86 -8.68 5.17 0.97
C ARG A 86 -8.16 6.13 -0.09
N LEU A 87 -7.46 5.62 -1.11
CA LEU A 87 -7.08 6.42 -2.29
C LEU A 87 -8.34 6.93 -3.01
N ALA A 88 -9.31 6.05 -3.27
CA ALA A 88 -10.59 6.45 -3.87
C ALA A 88 -11.33 7.48 -3.00
N ARG A 89 -11.32 7.31 -1.66
CA ARG A 89 -11.91 8.29 -0.74
C ARG A 89 -11.24 9.65 -0.83
N ALA A 90 -9.90 9.68 -0.87
CA ALA A 90 -9.15 10.94 -1.04
C ALA A 90 -9.46 11.63 -2.37
N ALA A 91 -9.57 10.85 -3.46
CA ALA A 91 -9.99 11.35 -4.76
C ALA A 91 -11.42 11.90 -4.72
N ASN A 92 -12.39 11.17 -4.15
CA ASN A 92 -13.78 11.58 -4.01
C ASN A 92 -13.96 12.80 -3.11
N ALA A 93 -13.10 12.96 -2.09
CA ALA A 93 -13.06 14.16 -1.25
C ALA A 93 -12.50 15.39 -1.98
N GLY A 94 -12.02 15.22 -3.22
CA GLY A 94 -11.50 16.29 -4.05
C GLY A 94 -10.17 16.90 -3.56
N ILE A 95 -9.43 16.17 -2.70
CA ILE A 95 -8.15 16.64 -2.15
C ILE A 95 -6.96 16.32 -3.05
N LEU A 96 -7.12 15.44 -4.06
CA LEU A 96 -6.08 15.07 -4.99
C LEU A 96 -6.25 15.77 -6.35
N ALA A 97 -5.14 16.14 -6.96
CA ALA A 97 -5.07 16.67 -8.32
C ALA A 97 -4.79 15.55 -9.33
N ALA A 98 -5.33 15.71 -10.53
CA ALA A 98 -4.93 14.84 -11.64
C ALA A 98 -3.48 15.10 -12.04
N VAL A 99 -2.68 14.05 -12.12
CA VAL A 99 -1.28 14.06 -12.56
C VAL A 99 -1.20 13.38 -13.92
N ARG A 100 -0.54 14.04 -14.87
CA ARG A 100 -0.16 13.45 -16.15
C ARG A 100 1.36 13.47 -16.24
N SER A 101 1.98 12.32 -16.06
CA SER A 101 3.43 12.15 -16.15
C SER A 101 3.75 10.94 -17.01
N GLN A 102 4.47 11.17 -18.11
CA GLN A 102 4.94 10.08 -18.96
C GLN A 102 5.83 9.10 -18.20
N VAL A 103 6.58 9.57 -17.20
CA VAL A 103 7.42 8.73 -16.34
C VAL A 103 6.54 7.73 -15.56
N ILE A 104 5.51 8.22 -14.88
CA ILE A 104 4.59 7.38 -14.10
C ILE A 104 3.80 6.46 -15.03
N GLU A 105 3.24 6.99 -16.12
CA GLU A 105 2.37 6.26 -17.02
C GLU A 105 3.08 5.15 -17.78
N SER A 106 4.38 5.31 -18.09
CA SER A 106 5.17 4.27 -18.75
C SER A 106 5.63 3.15 -17.81
N ARG A 107 5.68 3.40 -16.51
CA ARG A 107 6.22 2.45 -15.52
C ARG A 107 5.14 1.71 -14.74
N ILE A 108 4.04 2.37 -14.42
CA ILE A 108 2.93 1.78 -13.65
C ILE A 108 1.83 1.28 -14.60
N PRO A 109 1.49 0.00 -14.58
CA PRO A 109 0.40 -0.55 -15.38
C PRO A 109 -0.93 0.19 -15.15
N ALA A 110 -1.75 0.32 -16.21
CA ALA A 110 -2.99 1.09 -16.17
C ALA A 110 -3.95 0.63 -15.05
N GLN A 111 -4.02 -0.68 -14.79
CA GLN A 111 -4.85 -1.24 -13.71
C GLN A 111 -4.38 -0.89 -12.28
N LEU A 112 -3.20 -0.29 -12.14
CA LEU A 112 -2.64 0.18 -10.87
C LEU A 112 -2.65 1.70 -10.76
N ARG A 113 -3.41 2.38 -11.62
CA ARG A 113 -3.58 3.84 -11.64
C ARG A 113 -5.05 4.21 -11.71
N ASP A 114 -5.39 5.33 -11.12
CA ASP A 114 -6.71 5.95 -11.32
C ASP A 114 -6.88 6.46 -12.75
N GLU A 115 -8.01 6.20 -13.38
CA GLU A 115 -8.30 6.68 -14.74
C GLU A 115 -8.28 8.19 -14.85
N ALA A 116 -8.75 8.90 -13.80
CA ALA A 116 -8.69 10.35 -13.72
C ALA A 116 -7.27 10.87 -13.43
N GLY A 117 -6.32 9.98 -13.08
CA GLY A 117 -4.93 10.31 -12.79
C GLY A 117 -4.70 10.90 -11.41
N THR A 118 -5.63 10.75 -10.46
CA THR A 118 -5.50 11.36 -9.13
C THR A 118 -4.55 10.59 -8.20
N TRP A 119 -4.31 9.30 -8.46
CA TRP A 119 -3.38 8.46 -7.72
C TRP A 119 -2.79 7.34 -8.59
N PHE A 120 -1.72 6.76 -8.11
CA PHE A 120 -1.11 5.55 -8.66
C PHE A 120 -0.53 4.68 -7.55
N ALA A 121 -0.43 3.37 -7.80
CA ALA A 121 0.18 2.43 -6.87
C ALA A 121 1.70 2.59 -6.83
N ILE A 122 2.27 2.42 -5.62
CA ILE A 122 3.72 2.38 -5.40
C ILE A 122 4.19 0.99 -4.97
N SER A 123 3.29 0.19 -4.40
CA SER A 123 3.54 -1.21 -4.06
C SER A 123 2.22 -1.98 -3.96
N GLN A 124 2.32 -3.33 -3.95
CA GLN A 124 1.19 -4.23 -3.84
C GLN A 124 1.44 -5.28 -2.76
N ARG A 125 0.39 -5.84 -2.20
CA ARG A 125 0.44 -6.97 -1.26
C ARG A 125 -0.71 -7.92 -1.53
N ALA A 126 -0.40 -9.21 -1.61
CA ALA A 126 -1.39 -10.25 -1.80
C ALA A 126 -1.90 -10.75 -0.44
N ARG A 127 -3.22 -10.95 -0.33
CA ARG A 127 -3.84 -11.61 0.80
C ARG A 127 -4.05 -13.07 0.46
N VAL A 128 -3.42 -13.96 1.20
CA VAL A 128 -3.28 -15.37 0.84
C VAL A 128 -3.80 -16.29 1.94
N LEU A 129 -3.93 -17.58 1.61
CA LEU A 129 -4.20 -18.63 2.58
C LEU A 129 -2.88 -19.31 2.92
N MET A 130 -2.64 -19.49 4.21
CA MET A 130 -1.42 -20.11 4.72
C MET A 130 -1.76 -21.40 5.44
N TYR A 131 -0.88 -22.40 5.34
CA TYR A 131 -1.07 -23.74 5.90
C TYR A 131 0.26 -24.35 6.36
N ASP A 132 0.20 -25.48 7.07
CA ASP A 132 1.38 -26.24 7.52
C ASP A 132 1.86 -27.16 6.40
N LYS A 133 3.05 -26.92 5.84
CA LYS A 133 3.64 -27.75 4.79
C LYS A 133 3.86 -29.20 5.24
N GLU A 134 4.14 -29.42 6.53
CA GLU A 134 4.33 -30.78 7.06
C GLU A 134 3.05 -31.61 7.03
N LYS A 135 1.88 -30.93 7.09
CA LYS A 135 0.56 -31.58 6.98
C LYS A 135 0.03 -31.62 5.57
N GLY A 136 0.67 -30.89 4.65
CA GLY A 136 0.20 -30.69 3.28
C GLY A 136 -0.90 -29.64 3.15
N ALA A 137 -1.15 -29.21 1.90
CA ALA A 137 -2.23 -28.28 1.63
C ALA A 137 -3.60 -28.91 1.93
N PRO A 138 -4.52 -28.19 2.61
CA PRO A 138 -5.86 -28.70 2.88
C PRO A 138 -6.59 -29.07 1.58
N GLN A 139 -7.11 -30.28 1.49
CA GLN A 139 -7.77 -30.76 0.29
C GLN A 139 -9.02 -29.93 -0.04
N GLY A 140 -9.15 -29.49 -1.29
CA GLY A 140 -10.29 -28.70 -1.75
C GLY A 140 -10.20 -27.21 -1.38
N LEU A 141 -9.06 -26.73 -0.88
CA LEU A 141 -8.83 -25.31 -0.58
C LEU A 141 -8.06 -24.66 -1.74
N ALA A 142 -8.75 -23.96 -2.61
CA ALA A 142 -8.18 -23.27 -3.78
C ALA A 142 -8.69 -21.82 -3.94
N ARG A 143 -9.81 -21.48 -3.31
CA ARG A 143 -10.49 -20.18 -3.43
C ARG A 143 -10.79 -19.62 -2.02
N TYR A 144 -11.04 -18.31 -1.95
CA TYR A 144 -11.53 -17.72 -0.68
C TYR A 144 -12.90 -18.28 -0.31
N GLU A 145 -13.75 -18.54 -1.30
CA GLU A 145 -15.10 -19.07 -1.13
C GLU A 145 -15.10 -20.45 -0.48
N ASP A 146 -14.07 -21.26 -0.73
CA ASP A 146 -13.94 -22.61 -0.13
C ASP A 146 -13.84 -22.56 1.39
N LEU A 147 -13.39 -21.45 1.97
CA LEU A 147 -13.31 -21.29 3.43
C LEU A 147 -14.68 -21.41 4.14
N ALA A 148 -15.77 -21.31 3.41
CA ALA A 148 -17.13 -21.51 3.92
C ALA A 148 -17.55 -22.99 3.97
N ASP A 149 -16.80 -23.91 3.35
CA ASP A 149 -17.13 -25.33 3.33
C ASP A 149 -17.02 -25.91 4.75
N PRO A 150 -18.05 -26.63 5.26
CA PRO A 150 -18.04 -27.24 6.59
C PRO A 150 -16.88 -28.20 6.88
N ARG A 151 -16.20 -28.73 5.84
CA ARG A 151 -14.99 -29.56 6.01
C ARG A 151 -13.86 -28.83 6.75
N PHE A 152 -13.84 -27.49 6.72
CA PHE A 152 -12.84 -26.65 7.39
C PHE A 152 -13.27 -26.21 8.80
N LYS A 153 -14.32 -26.82 9.37
CA LYS A 153 -14.81 -26.46 10.71
C LYS A 153 -13.72 -26.53 11.77
N GLY A 154 -13.52 -25.45 12.50
CA GLY A 154 -12.51 -25.36 13.55
C GLY A 154 -11.07 -25.28 13.03
N MET A 155 -10.86 -24.95 11.73
CA MET A 155 -9.53 -24.94 11.13
C MET A 155 -9.01 -23.54 10.83
N VAL A 156 -9.86 -22.51 10.76
CA VAL A 156 -9.50 -21.19 10.21
C VAL A 156 -9.14 -20.22 11.32
N CYS A 157 -7.98 -19.56 11.19
CA CYS A 157 -7.59 -18.39 11.96
C CYS A 157 -7.61 -17.13 11.11
N VAL A 158 -8.22 -16.10 11.64
CA VAL A 158 -8.32 -14.79 10.98
C VAL A 158 -8.33 -13.67 12.01
N ARG A 159 -7.88 -12.48 11.61
CA ARG A 159 -8.00 -11.27 12.45
C ARG A 159 -9.41 -10.69 12.38
N SER A 160 -9.68 -9.69 13.23
CA SER A 160 -10.98 -9.02 13.31
C SER A 160 -11.47 -8.49 11.96
N SER A 161 -12.80 -8.53 11.76
CA SER A 161 -13.49 -8.01 10.58
C SER A 161 -13.28 -6.50 10.35
N ASN A 162 -13.10 -5.73 11.41
CA ASN A 162 -12.93 -4.28 11.33
C ASN A 162 -11.58 -3.82 10.78
N HIS A 163 -10.66 -4.76 10.54
CA HIS A 163 -9.36 -4.41 9.98
C HIS A 163 -9.45 -4.16 8.47
N PRO A 164 -8.83 -3.09 7.94
CA PRO A 164 -8.89 -2.73 6.51
C PRO A 164 -8.62 -3.88 5.55
N TYR A 165 -7.69 -4.79 5.88
CA TYR A 165 -7.36 -5.92 4.99
C TYR A 165 -8.51 -6.93 4.83
N ASN A 166 -9.30 -7.17 5.87
CA ASN A 166 -10.47 -8.04 5.79
C ASN A 166 -11.65 -7.33 5.14
N ILE A 167 -11.82 -6.02 5.42
CA ILE A 167 -12.83 -5.18 4.75
C ILE A 167 -12.57 -5.17 3.24
N SER A 168 -11.33 -4.97 2.83
CA SER A 168 -10.91 -4.96 1.42
C SER A 168 -11.16 -6.31 0.74
N LEU A 169 -10.78 -7.43 1.39
CA LEU A 169 -11.05 -8.78 0.87
C LEU A 169 -12.56 -9.02 0.75
N ALA A 170 -13.33 -8.74 1.79
CA ALA A 170 -14.78 -8.95 1.78
C ALA A 170 -15.49 -8.05 0.77
N ALA A 171 -15.02 -6.81 0.58
CA ALA A 171 -15.51 -5.91 -0.46
C ALA A 171 -15.22 -6.44 -1.87
N SER A 172 -14.06 -7.08 -2.09
CA SER A 172 -13.74 -7.76 -3.35
C SER A 172 -14.68 -8.95 -3.62
N VAL A 173 -14.95 -9.77 -2.59
CA VAL A 173 -15.91 -10.88 -2.70
C VAL A 173 -17.32 -10.35 -2.99
N LEU A 174 -17.75 -9.31 -2.26
CA LEU A 174 -19.06 -8.67 -2.44
C LEU A 174 -19.22 -8.10 -3.86
N ALA A 175 -18.19 -7.47 -4.37
CA ALA A 175 -18.16 -6.93 -5.71
C ALA A 175 -18.26 -8.01 -6.80
N ALA A 176 -17.69 -9.19 -6.57
CA ALA A 176 -17.69 -10.31 -7.52
C ALA A 176 -18.98 -11.12 -7.46
N ASP A 177 -19.44 -11.45 -6.25
CA ASP A 177 -20.45 -12.48 -6.03
C ASP A 177 -21.83 -11.92 -5.58
N GLY A 178 -21.88 -10.67 -5.18
CA GLY A 178 -23.08 -10.00 -4.65
C GLY A 178 -23.34 -10.31 -3.17
N ALA A 179 -24.27 -9.55 -2.56
CA ALA A 179 -24.49 -9.53 -1.12
C ALA A 179 -24.90 -10.88 -0.53
N ALA A 180 -25.83 -11.59 -1.16
CA ALA A 180 -26.34 -12.87 -0.65
C ALA A 180 -25.23 -13.92 -0.54
N LYS A 181 -24.45 -14.13 -1.61
CA LYS A 181 -23.35 -15.12 -1.62
C LYS A 181 -22.23 -14.72 -0.67
N THR A 182 -21.93 -13.41 -0.57
CA THR A 182 -20.93 -12.90 0.37
C THR A 182 -21.36 -13.13 1.81
N GLU A 183 -22.65 -12.99 2.12
CA GLU A 183 -23.18 -13.26 3.46
C GLU A 183 -23.10 -14.76 3.79
N ASP A 184 -23.45 -15.64 2.84
CA ASP A 184 -23.31 -17.08 3.00
C ASP A 184 -21.85 -17.49 3.21
N TRP A 185 -20.94 -16.92 2.43
CA TRP A 185 -19.51 -17.11 2.61
C TRP A 185 -19.02 -16.64 3.98
N ALA A 186 -19.40 -15.45 4.40
CA ALA A 186 -18.98 -14.91 5.70
C ALA A 186 -19.52 -15.73 6.88
N LYS A 187 -20.77 -16.24 6.79
CA LYS A 187 -21.36 -17.16 7.78
C LYS A 187 -20.61 -18.49 7.85
N GLY A 188 -20.33 -19.08 6.69
CA GLY A 188 -19.58 -20.34 6.62
C GLY A 188 -18.16 -20.20 7.16
N LEU A 189 -17.45 -19.13 6.75
CA LEU A 189 -16.12 -18.83 7.28
C LEU A 189 -16.17 -18.62 8.80
N ALA A 190 -17.12 -17.84 9.31
CA ALA A 190 -17.28 -17.63 10.76
C ALA A 190 -17.57 -18.92 11.53
N ALA A 191 -18.36 -19.83 10.96
CA ALA A 191 -18.63 -21.16 11.54
C ALA A 191 -17.39 -22.07 11.54
N ASN A 192 -16.43 -21.82 10.66
CA ASN A 192 -15.21 -22.59 10.50
C ASN A 192 -14.01 -22.03 11.29
N LEU A 193 -14.22 -20.95 12.05
CA LEU A 193 -13.15 -20.38 12.88
C LEU A 193 -12.72 -21.35 13.98
N ALA A 194 -11.41 -21.50 14.13
CA ALA A 194 -10.80 -22.31 15.18
C ALA A 194 -10.84 -21.60 16.54
N ARG A 195 -10.90 -20.28 16.52
CA ARG A 195 -10.96 -19.39 17.69
C ARG A 195 -11.61 -18.07 17.31
N PRO A 196 -12.07 -17.25 18.27
CA PRO A 196 -12.51 -15.89 18.00
C PRO A 196 -11.42 -15.09 17.26
N PRO A 197 -11.77 -14.22 16.31
CA PRO A 197 -10.82 -13.36 15.61
C PRO A 197 -10.02 -12.51 16.58
N GLN A 198 -8.69 -12.54 16.46
CA GLN A 198 -7.79 -11.79 17.35
C GLN A 198 -6.42 -11.57 16.73
N GLY A 199 -5.65 -10.62 17.27
CA GLY A 199 -4.27 -10.37 16.87
C GLY A 199 -4.10 -9.86 15.45
N GLY A 200 -2.86 -9.81 14.98
CA GLY A 200 -2.47 -9.43 13.64
C GLY A 200 -2.24 -10.63 12.70
N ASP A 201 -1.83 -10.37 11.46
CA ASP A 201 -1.57 -11.42 10.47
C ASP A 201 -0.47 -12.40 10.93
N ARG A 202 0.56 -11.91 11.63
CA ARG A 202 1.61 -12.77 12.19
C ARG A 202 1.07 -13.79 13.22
N ASP A 203 0.11 -13.37 14.04
CA ASP A 203 -0.50 -14.24 15.05
C ASP A 203 -1.36 -15.32 14.41
N GLN A 204 -1.92 -15.08 13.21
CA GLN A 204 -2.70 -16.08 12.50
C GLN A 204 -1.81 -17.22 12.02
N PHE A 205 -0.75 -16.94 11.27
CA PHE A 205 0.08 -18.04 10.76
C PHE A 205 1.02 -18.64 11.81
N ARG A 206 1.38 -17.92 12.89
CA ARG A 206 2.08 -18.51 14.04
C ARG A 206 1.22 -19.50 14.83
N ALA A 207 -0.10 -19.36 14.76
CA ALA A 207 -1.04 -20.29 15.36
C ALA A 207 -1.12 -21.65 14.63
N ILE A 208 -0.61 -21.77 13.40
CA ILE A 208 -0.64 -22.99 12.61
C ILE A 208 0.29 -24.08 13.22
N PRO A 209 1.59 -23.83 13.43
CA PRO A 209 2.49 -24.85 14.03
C PRO A 209 2.12 -25.23 15.45
N SER A 210 1.47 -24.33 16.19
CA SER A 210 0.99 -24.64 17.57
C SER A 210 -0.26 -25.50 17.59
N GLY A 211 -0.86 -25.79 16.43
CA GLY A 211 -2.07 -26.62 16.33
C GLY A 211 -3.37 -25.89 16.67
N GLN A 212 -3.34 -24.56 16.91
CA GLN A 212 -4.55 -23.79 17.18
C GLN A 212 -5.45 -23.64 15.95
N CYS A 213 -4.87 -23.65 14.75
CA CYS A 213 -5.58 -23.71 13.49
C CYS A 213 -4.74 -24.41 12.42
N GLN A 214 -5.35 -24.67 11.25
CA GLN A 214 -4.68 -25.31 10.12
C GLN A 214 -4.57 -24.37 8.92
N ILE A 215 -5.42 -23.37 8.85
CA ILE A 215 -5.52 -22.39 7.78
C ILE A 215 -5.49 -20.98 8.41
N ALA A 216 -4.69 -20.09 7.83
CA ALA A 216 -4.69 -18.69 8.22
C ALA A 216 -4.88 -17.79 6.99
N ILE A 217 -5.61 -16.68 7.16
CA ILE A 217 -5.68 -15.61 6.15
C ILE A 217 -4.70 -14.52 6.56
N ALA A 218 -3.69 -14.24 5.73
CA ALA A 218 -2.68 -13.24 6.01
C ALA A 218 -2.10 -12.62 4.73
N ASN A 219 -1.47 -11.47 4.86
CA ASN A 219 -0.75 -10.85 3.74
C ASN A 219 0.66 -11.45 3.61
N THR A 220 1.10 -11.61 2.37
CA THR A 220 2.37 -12.25 2.00
C THR A 220 3.59 -11.60 2.63
N TYR A 221 3.65 -10.27 2.70
CA TYR A 221 4.82 -9.54 3.18
C TYR A 221 5.17 -9.83 4.65
N TYR A 222 4.18 -10.18 5.49
CA TYR A 222 4.45 -10.57 6.88
C TYR A 222 5.24 -11.86 6.96
N LEU A 223 4.89 -12.86 6.15
CA LEU A 223 5.63 -14.12 6.08
C LEU A 223 6.99 -13.92 5.41
N ALA A 224 7.07 -13.09 4.36
CA ALA A 224 8.33 -12.75 3.71
C ALA A 224 9.31 -12.06 4.69
N ALA A 225 8.81 -11.16 5.55
CA ALA A 225 9.63 -10.52 6.59
C ALA A 225 10.16 -11.54 7.62
N ILE A 226 9.39 -12.57 7.96
CA ILE A 226 9.86 -13.71 8.77
C ILE A 226 10.96 -14.47 8.02
N GLY A 227 10.80 -14.72 6.72
CA GLY A 227 11.82 -15.38 5.88
C GLY A 227 13.10 -14.57 5.68
N ALA A 228 13.05 -13.25 5.85
CA ALA A 228 14.22 -12.37 5.81
C ALA A 228 14.90 -12.18 7.18
N SER A 229 14.29 -12.68 8.27
CA SER A 229 14.85 -12.62 9.61
C SER A 229 16.10 -13.48 9.75
N THR A 230 17.04 -13.04 10.57
CA THR A 230 18.24 -13.82 10.94
C THR A 230 18.02 -14.77 12.13
N LYS A 231 16.81 -14.73 12.75
CA LYS A 231 16.45 -15.56 13.88
C LYS A 231 16.08 -16.97 13.41
N GLU A 232 16.66 -18.00 14.04
CA GLU A 232 16.43 -19.41 13.65
C GLU A 232 14.95 -19.81 13.77
N ASP A 233 14.25 -19.36 14.82
CA ASP A 233 12.82 -19.64 15.01
C ASP A 233 11.97 -19.04 13.88
N ASP A 234 12.30 -17.84 13.42
CA ASP A 234 11.61 -17.21 12.29
C ASP A 234 11.89 -17.97 10.99
N GLN A 235 13.14 -18.39 10.77
CA GLN A 235 13.51 -19.20 9.61
C GLN A 235 12.82 -20.57 9.62
N ALA A 236 12.76 -21.23 10.78
CA ALA A 236 12.04 -22.49 10.93
C ALA A 236 10.54 -22.32 10.62
N LEU A 237 9.93 -21.25 11.14
CA LEU A 237 8.54 -20.90 10.85
C LEU A 237 8.32 -20.66 9.36
N PHE A 238 9.17 -19.87 8.72
CA PHE A 238 9.07 -19.58 7.28
C PHE A 238 9.15 -20.85 6.42
N ARG A 239 10.08 -21.75 6.73
CA ARG A 239 10.22 -23.04 6.04
C ARG A 239 8.97 -23.90 6.17
N ARG A 240 8.28 -23.83 7.32
CA ARG A 240 7.11 -24.65 7.64
C ARG A 240 5.80 -24.13 7.03
N ILE A 241 5.63 -22.83 6.91
CA ILE A 241 4.39 -22.25 6.38
C ILE A 241 4.34 -22.33 4.86
N GLY A 242 3.28 -22.96 4.33
CA GLY A 242 2.91 -22.98 2.93
C GLY A 242 1.94 -21.86 2.58
N VAL A 243 1.94 -21.44 1.31
CA VAL A 243 1.09 -20.38 0.77
C VAL A 243 0.25 -20.93 -0.37
N ILE A 244 -1.05 -20.68 -0.33
CA ILE A 244 -1.98 -20.84 -1.44
C ILE A 244 -2.39 -19.45 -1.89
N PHE A 245 -2.19 -19.15 -3.18
CA PHE A 245 -2.77 -17.99 -3.83
C PHE A 245 -4.18 -18.36 -4.29
N PRO A 246 -5.25 -17.80 -3.68
CA PRO A 246 -6.61 -18.21 -4.01
C PRO A 246 -7.06 -17.75 -5.40
N ASN A 247 -8.12 -18.39 -5.92
CA ASN A 247 -8.82 -18.00 -7.14
C ASN A 247 -7.93 -17.98 -8.39
N GLN A 248 -7.10 -19.02 -8.60
CA GLN A 248 -6.16 -19.10 -9.71
C GLN A 248 -6.66 -19.92 -10.90
N ALA A 249 -7.77 -20.65 -10.79
CA ALA A 249 -8.31 -21.44 -11.88
C ALA A 249 -8.73 -20.56 -13.08
N PRO A 250 -8.78 -21.11 -14.30
CA PRO A 250 -9.34 -20.39 -15.44
C PRO A 250 -10.76 -19.90 -15.15
N GLY A 251 -11.01 -18.60 -15.38
CA GLY A 251 -12.29 -17.96 -15.09
C GLY A 251 -12.44 -17.40 -13.67
N ASP A 252 -11.57 -17.75 -12.73
CA ASP A 252 -11.54 -17.11 -11.41
C ASP A 252 -11.00 -15.68 -11.50
N ARG A 253 -11.34 -14.82 -10.51
CA ARG A 253 -10.93 -13.41 -10.51
C ARG A 253 -9.44 -13.17 -10.21
N GLY A 254 -8.73 -14.13 -9.67
CA GLY A 254 -7.35 -13.98 -9.19
C GLY A 254 -7.27 -13.75 -7.69
N THR A 255 -6.05 -13.77 -7.18
CA THR A 255 -5.80 -13.51 -5.75
C THR A 255 -6.02 -12.04 -5.43
N HIS A 256 -6.75 -11.78 -4.35
CA HIS A 256 -6.95 -10.41 -3.85
C HIS A 256 -5.63 -9.72 -3.56
N VAL A 257 -5.45 -8.56 -4.15
CA VAL A 257 -4.34 -7.66 -3.89
C VAL A 257 -4.85 -6.31 -3.44
N ASN A 258 -4.12 -5.69 -2.53
CA ASN A 258 -4.32 -4.30 -2.17
C ASN A 258 -3.03 -3.53 -2.41
N ILE A 259 -3.12 -2.21 -2.51
CA ILE A 259 -2.01 -1.35 -2.89
C ILE A 259 -1.67 -0.33 -1.80
N SER A 260 -0.41 0.10 -1.80
CA SER A 260 -0.07 1.43 -1.33
C SER A 260 0.01 2.34 -2.53
N GLY A 261 -0.50 3.54 -2.40
CA GLY A 261 -0.49 4.49 -3.52
C GLY A 261 -0.25 5.92 -3.08
N ALA A 262 0.10 6.74 -4.05
CA ALA A 262 0.46 8.14 -3.89
C ALA A 262 -0.36 9.04 -4.83
N GLY A 263 -0.62 10.27 -4.40
CA GLY A 263 -1.26 11.30 -5.19
C GLY A 263 -0.76 12.69 -4.85
N LEU A 264 -0.84 13.61 -5.82
CA LEU A 264 -0.55 15.02 -5.64
C LEU A 264 -1.72 15.69 -4.91
N VAL A 265 -1.44 16.41 -3.83
CA VAL A 265 -2.49 17.19 -3.15
C VAL A 265 -2.85 18.40 -4.02
N LYS A 266 -4.15 18.63 -4.20
CA LYS A 266 -4.68 19.68 -5.11
C LYS A 266 -4.20 21.08 -4.75
N THR A 267 -3.95 21.33 -3.48
CA THR A 267 -3.51 22.62 -2.93
C THR A 267 -2.01 22.69 -2.67
N ALA A 268 -1.24 21.73 -3.20
CA ALA A 268 0.21 21.66 -3.02
C ALA A 268 0.89 22.98 -3.33
N LYS A 269 1.75 23.42 -2.41
CA LYS A 269 2.54 24.66 -2.56
C LYS A 269 3.84 24.41 -3.32
N ASN A 270 4.39 23.20 -3.19
CA ASN A 270 5.66 22.80 -3.78
C ASN A 270 5.43 21.80 -4.92
N GLN A 271 4.56 22.17 -5.91
CA GLN A 271 4.09 21.24 -6.95
C GLN A 271 5.24 20.60 -7.74
N ASP A 272 6.25 21.36 -8.15
CA ASP A 272 7.38 20.81 -8.92
C ASP A 272 8.19 19.81 -8.10
N ASN A 273 8.43 20.09 -6.82
CA ASN A 273 9.11 19.18 -5.91
C ASN A 273 8.27 17.92 -5.64
N ALA A 274 6.95 18.09 -5.48
CA ALA A 274 6.00 17.00 -5.32
C ALA A 274 5.97 16.08 -6.54
N MET A 275 5.95 16.64 -7.75
CA MET A 275 6.02 15.86 -8.98
C MET A 275 7.32 15.06 -9.09
N ARG A 276 8.47 15.69 -8.80
CA ARG A 276 9.77 15.01 -8.77
C ARG A 276 9.78 13.87 -7.75
N PHE A 277 9.14 14.06 -6.59
CA PHE A 277 9.02 13.01 -5.58
C PHE A 277 8.09 11.87 -6.04
N LEU A 278 6.95 12.17 -6.66
CA LEU A 278 6.03 11.17 -7.21
C LEU A 278 6.70 10.33 -8.32
N GLU A 279 7.46 10.97 -9.22
CA GLU A 279 8.23 10.27 -10.26
C GLU A 279 9.38 9.45 -9.67
N TYR A 280 10.03 9.93 -8.61
CA TYR A 280 11.03 9.16 -7.88
C TYR A 280 10.45 7.87 -7.28
N LEU A 281 9.22 7.89 -6.73
CA LEU A 281 8.58 6.70 -6.15
C LEU A 281 8.41 5.55 -7.15
N VAL A 282 8.41 5.83 -8.45
CA VAL A 282 8.34 4.81 -9.50
C VAL A 282 9.71 4.50 -10.14
N SER A 283 10.80 5.12 -9.67
CA SER A 283 12.16 4.83 -10.14
C SER A 283 12.61 3.41 -9.75
N ASP A 284 13.61 2.87 -10.44
CA ASP A 284 14.17 1.55 -10.10
C ASP A 284 14.66 1.52 -8.65
N ALA A 285 15.37 2.57 -8.24
CA ALA A 285 15.90 2.70 -6.89
C ALA A 285 14.81 2.69 -5.79
N ALA A 286 13.71 3.43 -6.02
CA ALA A 286 12.61 3.48 -5.07
C ALA A 286 11.82 2.16 -5.05
N GLN A 287 11.57 1.56 -6.21
CA GLN A 287 10.84 0.31 -6.32
C GLN A 287 11.62 -0.88 -5.75
N GLU A 288 12.93 -0.92 -5.95
CA GLU A 288 13.83 -1.87 -5.28
C GLU A 288 13.76 -1.71 -3.76
N GLN A 289 13.85 -0.48 -3.24
CA GLN A 289 13.77 -0.21 -1.81
C GLN A 289 12.42 -0.64 -1.20
N LEU A 290 11.32 -0.37 -1.90
CA LEU A 290 9.97 -0.79 -1.47
C LEU A 290 9.83 -2.32 -1.49
N ALA A 291 10.32 -2.98 -2.55
CA ALA A 291 10.24 -4.43 -2.70
C ALA A 291 11.13 -5.18 -1.70
N LEU A 292 12.38 -4.75 -1.54
CA LEU A 292 13.35 -5.43 -0.68
C LEU A 292 13.24 -4.99 0.79
N GLY A 293 12.94 -3.71 1.06
CA GLY A 293 12.84 -3.17 2.41
C GLY A 293 11.52 -3.52 3.11
N ASN A 294 10.39 -3.52 2.38
CA ASN A 294 9.06 -3.78 2.94
C ASN A 294 8.52 -5.17 2.63
N MET A 295 9.21 -5.97 1.82
CA MET A 295 8.76 -7.29 1.36
C MET A 295 7.41 -7.21 0.62
N GLU A 296 7.13 -6.09 -0.05
CA GLU A 296 5.92 -5.88 -0.85
C GLU A 296 6.22 -6.20 -2.32
N TYR A 297 5.18 -6.56 -3.09
CA TYR A 297 5.31 -6.64 -4.53
C TYR A 297 5.46 -5.24 -5.12
N PRO A 298 6.44 -5.00 -5.99
CA PRO A 298 6.59 -3.69 -6.62
C PRO A 298 5.40 -3.37 -7.51
N ALA A 299 5.10 -2.07 -7.67
CA ALA A 299 4.11 -1.62 -8.64
C ALA A 299 4.70 -1.57 -10.07
N VAL A 300 6.01 -1.42 -10.20
CA VAL A 300 6.75 -1.50 -11.47
C VAL A 300 7.11 -2.96 -11.75
N PRO A 301 6.60 -3.58 -12.84
CA PRO A 301 6.77 -5.03 -13.07
C PRO A 301 8.21 -5.51 -13.25
N SER A 302 9.12 -4.62 -13.68
CA SER A 302 10.54 -4.93 -13.88
C SER A 302 11.38 -4.88 -12.61
N ALA A 303 10.84 -4.38 -11.50
CA ALA A 303 11.58 -4.27 -10.25
C ALA A 303 11.78 -5.66 -9.59
N PRO A 304 12.90 -5.86 -8.86
CA PRO A 304 13.21 -7.14 -8.25
C PRO A 304 12.23 -7.49 -7.14
N LEU A 305 12.03 -8.79 -6.91
CA LEU A 305 11.32 -9.31 -5.73
C LEU A 305 12.34 -9.74 -4.67
N HIS A 306 11.98 -9.54 -3.39
CA HIS A 306 12.75 -10.15 -2.31
C HIS A 306 12.71 -11.68 -2.42
N PRO A 307 13.86 -12.41 -2.25
CA PRO A 307 13.90 -13.86 -2.41
C PRO A 307 12.86 -14.62 -1.59
N ALA A 308 12.59 -14.20 -0.34
CA ALA A 308 11.55 -14.80 0.50
C ALA A 308 10.15 -14.64 -0.11
N LEU A 309 9.86 -13.51 -0.75
CA LEU A 309 8.59 -13.28 -1.45
C LEU A 309 8.51 -14.10 -2.74
N ALA A 310 9.59 -14.11 -3.52
CA ALA A 310 9.69 -14.88 -4.76
C ALA A 310 9.53 -16.39 -4.54
N SER A 311 10.02 -16.92 -3.42
CA SER A 311 9.90 -18.35 -3.06
C SER A 311 8.48 -18.81 -2.76
N MET A 312 7.53 -17.90 -2.52
CA MET A 312 6.11 -18.22 -2.33
C MET A 312 5.43 -18.62 -3.64
N GLY A 313 6.03 -18.31 -4.80
CA GLY A 313 5.50 -18.65 -6.11
C GLY A 313 4.92 -17.44 -6.86
N ARG A 314 4.40 -17.74 -8.06
CA ARG A 314 3.73 -16.77 -8.93
C ARG A 314 2.22 -16.90 -8.82
N PHE A 315 1.52 -15.82 -9.06
CA PHE A 315 0.06 -15.80 -9.04
C PHE A 315 -0.48 -14.78 -10.05
N ARG A 316 -1.73 -14.94 -10.41
CA ARG A 316 -2.52 -13.94 -11.11
C ARG A 316 -3.28 -13.11 -10.08
N ALA A 317 -2.96 -11.83 -10.02
CA ALA A 317 -3.68 -10.88 -9.16
C ALA A 317 -5.08 -10.61 -9.73
N GLU A 318 -6.05 -10.35 -8.85
CA GLU A 318 -7.30 -9.73 -9.27
C GLU A 318 -7.05 -8.29 -9.73
N GLN A 319 -7.94 -7.76 -10.56
CA GLN A 319 -7.87 -6.37 -10.97
C GLN A 319 -8.20 -5.45 -9.78
N VAL A 320 -7.31 -4.51 -9.47
CA VAL A 320 -7.56 -3.50 -8.44
C VAL A 320 -8.60 -2.51 -8.95
N ASP A 321 -9.72 -2.42 -8.25
CA ASP A 321 -10.77 -1.43 -8.47
C ASP A 321 -11.01 -0.68 -7.16
N ALA A 322 -10.30 0.44 -7.00
CA ALA A 322 -10.32 1.24 -5.78
C ALA A 322 -11.70 1.87 -5.52
N ALA A 323 -12.37 2.33 -6.57
CA ALA A 323 -13.70 2.95 -6.46
C ALA A 323 -14.74 1.93 -6.01
N ARG A 324 -14.75 0.74 -6.62
CA ARG A 324 -15.65 -0.36 -6.30
C ARG A 324 -15.38 -0.90 -4.89
N THR A 325 -14.12 -1.08 -4.51
CA THR A 325 -13.74 -1.51 -3.16
C THR A 325 -14.22 -0.50 -2.11
N ASN A 326 -14.05 0.79 -2.36
CA ASN A 326 -14.55 1.83 -1.46
C ASN A 326 -16.07 1.83 -1.36
N ALA A 327 -16.79 1.67 -2.48
CA ALA A 327 -18.25 1.64 -2.49
C ALA A 327 -18.83 0.47 -1.67
N HIS A 328 -18.15 -0.68 -1.67
CA HIS A 328 -18.59 -1.88 -0.97
C HIS A 328 -18.03 -2.03 0.47
N ALA A 329 -17.10 -1.20 0.90
CA ALA A 329 -16.38 -1.38 2.16
C ALA A 329 -17.31 -1.39 3.39
N ALA A 330 -18.27 -0.47 3.47
CA ALA A 330 -19.20 -0.38 4.61
C ALA A 330 -20.14 -1.58 4.66
N GLU A 331 -20.73 -1.97 3.52
CA GLU A 331 -21.62 -3.13 3.43
C GLU A 331 -20.87 -4.44 3.73
N ALA A 332 -19.66 -4.61 3.21
CA ALA A 332 -18.81 -5.76 3.49
C ALA A 332 -18.52 -5.92 4.99
N LEU A 333 -18.21 -4.81 5.68
CA LEU A 333 -18.02 -4.83 7.12
C LEU A 333 -19.30 -5.25 7.86
N GLN A 334 -20.46 -4.71 7.49
CA GLN A 334 -21.75 -5.08 8.07
C GLN A 334 -22.08 -6.57 7.85
N ILE A 335 -21.84 -7.08 6.64
CA ILE A 335 -22.01 -8.51 6.31
C ILE A 335 -21.14 -9.37 7.22
N MET A 336 -19.84 -9.09 7.31
CA MET A 336 -18.94 -9.86 8.18
C MET A 336 -19.42 -9.86 9.63
N GLN A 337 -19.76 -8.70 10.19
CA GLN A 337 -20.16 -8.55 11.59
C GLN A 337 -21.46 -9.30 11.91
N ARG A 338 -22.51 -9.17 11.08
CA ARG A 338 -23.78 -9.90 11.30
C ARG A 338 -23.66 -11.40 11.03
N SER A 339 -22.66 -11.82 10.26
CA SER A 339 -22.32 -13.23 10.02
C SER A 339 -21.50 -13.87 11.14
N GLY A 340 -21.11 -13.14 12.19
CA GLY A 340 -20.35 -13.66 13.32
C GLY A 340 -18.83 -13.50 13.20
N TRP A 341 -18.32 -12.95 12.12
CA TRP A 341 -16.92 -12.56 12.00
C TRP A 341 -16.73 -11.16 12.61
N ARG A 342 -16.20 -11.08 13.82
CA ARG A 342 -16.07 -9.86 14.62
C ARG A 342 -14.63 -9.51 14.97
#